data_ca0407b8f7c932ca8c302336bf781b49
#
_entry.id   ca0407b8f7c932ca8c302336bf781b49
#
_cell.length_a   1.000
_cell.length_b   1.000
_cell.length_c   1.000
_cell.angle_alpha   90.00
_cell.angle_beta   90.00
_cell.angle_gamma   90.00
#
_symmetry.space_group_name_H-M   'P 1'
#
loop_
_entity.id
_entity.type
_entity.pdbx_description
1 polymer ?
#
loop_
_entity_poly.entity_id
_entity_poly.type
_entity_poly.pdbx_seq_one_letter_code
_entity_poly.pdbx_strand_id
1 'polypeptide(L)'
;MAKYEPKSLRNMAVIGHGGTGKTSLCESLLFVSGKNERLGRVDDGSSTMDYEPEEQKKHVSISSAANFVEWDKHKINIVDTPGDSNFTFDIKCSLSIVDNAVVVIDSVGGVEFQTQKVWELADEYSLPRMIFINRMDRERADFNKVLESIKTKLKKKTTPICMPIGAEDKFQGIIDLIAMKAYTFTDNKGVGKASDIPADLMDEANILHSSMVEDIAEADDELMNKYLESGELSAEELKSGLRKGVTMGSIIPVICGSALKGIGATLLMDIAVSSFASPVDRGPVKGKKPGTDGVEERQPSEDAPFSAIVFKTIADPYAGRLTLFRVYSGKLNSDSAVYNSTRKITEKFGHIFFLEGKNQKQAEVLIPGDIAGVAKLKETVTGDTLCNEKNPVIFEKVAVPPPIMSFAVEPKSRGDEDKIASSIHRLTEEDPTIVFSRNVQTKEMILSGMGQVHIEVNVEKMKRKFGVEVNLNTPKVPYLETIKGKTNVQGRYKKQSGGRGQFGDCTIDIEPLPRGAGYEFLDKIVGGVIPGQYRPAVDKGIQEAAAKGVIAGYPVVDFRISLVFGSYHTVDSS
;
A
#
# COMPACT_ATOMS: atom_id res chain seq x y z
N MET A 1 -13.84 27.61 -10.62
CA MET A 1 -14.21 26.36 -9.90
C MET A 1 -15.25 26.66 -8.85
N ALA A 2 -16.22 25.77 -8.62
CA ALA A 2 -17.07 25.89 -7.43
C ALA A 2 -16.14 25.78 -6.20
N LYS A 3 -16.28 26.72 -5.28
CA LYS A 3 -15.53 26.70 -4.03
C LYS A 3 -16.23 25.72 -3.08
N TYR A 4 -15.63 24.57 -2.83
CA TYR A 4 -16.14 23.63 -1.85
C TYR A 4 -15.68 24.03 -0.44
N GLU A 5 -16.45 23.63 0.57
CA GLU A 5 -16.06 23.67 1.97
C GLU A 5 -15.67 22.26 2.44
N PRO A 6 -14.86 22.10 3.50
CA PRO A 6 -14.47 20.77 4.00
C PRO A 6 -15.64 19.83 4.29
N LYS A 7 -16.80 20.37 4.75
CA LYS A 7 -18.04 19.59 4.99
C LYS A 7 -18.67 19.02 3.71
N SER A 8 -18.37 19.60 2.54
CA SER A 8 -18.88 19.18 1.23
C SER A 8 -17.93 18.24 0.50
N LEU A 9 -16.83 17.81 1.14
CA LEU A 9 -15.92 16.81 0.61
C LEU A 9 -16.27 15.41 1.11
N ARG A 10 -16.10 14.42 0.24
CA ARG A 10 -16.17 13.00 0.59
C ARG A 10 -14.94 12.31 0.03
N ASN A 11 -14.12 11.76 0.91
CA ASN A 11 -12.92 11.02 0.51
C ASN A 11 -13.19 9.53 0.70
N MET A 12 -13.19 8.75 -0.37
CA MET A 12 -13.46 7.34 -0.30
C MET A 12 -12.41 6.51 -1.04
N ALA A 13 -12.00 5.39 -0.44
CA ALA A 13 -11.23 4.36 -1.11
C ALA A 13 -12.15 3.24 -1.59
N VAL A 14 -11.92 2.75 -2.80
CA VAL A 14 -12.62 1.58 -3.34
C VAL A 14 -11.72 0.37 -3.14
N ILE A 15 -12.12 -0.55 -2.26
CA ILE A 15 -11.34 -1.69 -1.81
C ILE A 15 -12.08 -3.02 -2.07
N GLY A 16 -11.37 -4.14 -2.05
CA GLY A 16 -11.96 -5.48 -2.27
C GLY A 16 -10.95 -6.45 -2.88
N HIS A 17 -11.39 -7.67 -3.11
CA HIS A 17 -10.57 -8.72 -3.73
C HIS A 17 -10.18 -8.37 -5.19
N GLY A 18 -9.12 -9.01 -5.70
CA GLY A 18 -8.73 -8.91 -7.10
C GLY A 18 -9.85 -9.37 -8.04
N GLY A 19 -10.10 -8.63 -9.13
CA GLY A 19 -11.12 -9.02 -10.08
C GLY A 19 -12.58 -8.77 -9.70
N THR A 20 -12.91 -8.17 -8.54
CA THR A 20 -14.30 -7.83 -8.16
C THR A 20 -14.88 -6.63 -8.94
N GLY A 21 -14.06 -5.93 -9.73
CA GLY A 21 -14.49 -4.78 -10.54
C GLY A 21 -14.43 -3.44 -9.83
N LYS A 22 -13.47 -3.24 -8.93
CA LYS A 22 -13.21 -1.95 -8.24
C LYS A 22 -12.97 -0.82 -9.24
N THR A 23 -11.98 -1.00 -10.11
CA THR A 23 -11.65 -0.04 -11.17
C THR A 23 -12.83 0.20 -12.11
N SER A 24 -13.57 -0.86 -12.49
CA SER A 24 -14.79 -0.71 -13.30
C SER A 24 -15.87 0.11 -12.58
N LEU A 25 -15.97 -0.01 -11.24
CA LEU A 25 -16.88 0.81 -10.44
C LEU A 25 -16.42 2.28 -10.43
N CYS A 26 -15.13 2.53 -10.24
CA CYS A 26 -14.57 3.89 -10.32
C CYS A 26 -14.84 4.51 -11.69
N GLU A 27 -14.61 3.79 -12.79
CA GLU A 27 -14.92 4.25 -14.15
C GLU A 27 -16.41 4.52 -14.36
N SER A 28 -17.28 3.68 -13.77
CA SER A 28 -18.72 3.88 -13.79
C SER A 28 -19.14 5.18 -13.09
N LEU A 29 -18.56 5.48 -11.91
CA LEU A 29 -18.81 6.72 -11.18
C LEU A 29 -18.35 7.95 -11.98
N LEU A 30 -17.18 7.88 -12.62
CA LEU A 30 -16.66 8.94 -13.50
C LEU A 30 -17.56 9.17 -14.72
N PHE A 31 -18.07 8.10 -15.31
CA PHE A 31 -18.94 8.19 -16.49
C PHE A 31 -20.32 8.72 -16.12
N VAL A 32 -20.97 8.14 -15.12
CA VAL A 32 -22.33 8.50 -14.70
C VAL A 32 -22.41 9.93 -14.16
N SER A 33 -21.35 10.43 -13.50
CA SER A 33 -21.25 11.82 -13.07
C SER A 33 -21.01 12.82 -14.22
N GLY A 34 -20.79 12.33 -15.44
CA GLY A 34 -20.45 13.16 -16.59
C GLY A 34 -19.00 13.67 -16.62
N LYS A 35 -18.14 13.14 -15.74
CA LYS A 35 -16.73 13.48 -15.70
C LYS A 35 -16.00 12.95 -16.95
N ASN A 36 -16.32 11.72 -17.36
CA ASN A 36 -15.83 11.10 -18.58
C ASN A 36 -16.95 11.01 -19.62
N GLU A 37 -16.63 11.24 -20.88
CA GLU A 37 -17.59 11.15 -21.99
C GLU A 37 -17.98 9.71 -22.35
N ARG A 38 -17.13 8.74 -21.96
CA ARG A 38 -17.34 7.31 -22.19
C ARG A 38 -16.89 6.49 -21.01
N LEU A 39 -17.50 5.33 -20.84
CA LEU A 39 -17.14 4.36 -19.81
C LEU A 39 -15.77 3.74 -20.14
N GLY A 40 -14.76 3.97 -19.29
CA GLY A 40 -13.46 3.31 -19.38
C GLY A 40 -13.56 1.83 -19.02
N ARG A 41 -12.74 1.00 -19.65
CA ARG A 41 -12.68 -0.45 -19.42
C ARG A 41 -11.26 -0.91 -19.16
N VAL A 42 -11.10 -1.81 -18.20
CA VAL A 42 -9.82 -2.44 -17.86
C VAL A 42 -9.39 -3.38 -18.99
N ASP A 43 -10.33 -4.18 -19.52
CA ASP A 43 -10.05 -5.24 -20.49
C ASP A 43 -9.51 -4.73 -21.83
N ASP A 44 -9.86 -3.51 -22.23
CA ASP A 44 -9.39 -2.89 -23.49
C ASP A 44 -8.33 -1.79 -23.26
N GLY A 45 -7.89 -1.59 -21.99
CA GLY A 45 -6.88 -0.61 -21.64
C GLY A 45 -7.34 0.85 -21.72
N SER A 46 -8.66 1.11 -21.82
CA SER A 46 -9.22 2.47 -21.89
C SER A 46 -9.53 3.08 -20.52
N SER A 47 -9.25 2.38 -19.44
CA SER A 47 -9.45 2.87 -18.06
C SER A 47 -8.64 4.14 -17.80
N THR A 48 -9.28 5.13 -17.17
CA THR A 48 -8.64 6.36 -16.69
C THR A 48 -7.86 6.11 -15.40
N MET A 49 -8.29 5.11 -14.61
CA MET A 49 -7.70 4.77 -13.33
C MET A 49 -6.48 3.84 -13.50
N ASP A 50 -6.57 2.79 -14.33
CA ASP A 50 -5.44 1.91 -14.66
C ASP A 50 -4.66 2.49 -15.86
N TYR A 51 -3.82 3.47 -15.62
CA TYR A 51 -3.12 4.20 -16.68
C TYR A 51 -1.64 3.81 -16.85
N GLU A 52 -1.06 3.07 -15.91
CA GLU A 52 0.31 2.56 -16.05
C GLU A 52 0.36 1.45 -17.11
N PRO A 53 1.35 1.45 -18.01
CA PRO A 53 1.44 0.42 -19.07
C PRO A 53 1.48 -1.02 -18.53
N GLU A 54 2.05 -1.24 -17.34
CA GLU A 54 2.09 -2.53 -16.68
C GLU A 54 0.69 -2.99 -16.26
N GLU A 55 -0.17 -2.07 -15.79
CA GLU A 55 -1.58 -2.33 -15.45
C GLU A 55 -2.38 -2.70 -16.69
N GLN A 56 -2.25 -1.91 -17.74
CA GLN A 56 -2.92 -2.15 -19.03
C GLN A 56 -2.52 -3.49 -19.66
N LYS A 57 -1.24 -3.86 -19.57
CA LYS A 57 -0.71 -5.13 -20.08
C LYS A 57 -1.20 -6.35 -19.29
N LYS A 58 -1.30 -6.20 -17.97
CA LYS A 58 -1.67 -7.30 -17.05
C LYS A 58 -3.17 -7.32 -16.76
N HIS A 59 -3.93 -6.30 -17.16
CA HIS A 59 -5.35 -6.08 -16.84
C HIS A 59 -5.65 -6.16 -15.34
N VAL A 60 -4.71 -5.64 -14.51
CA VAL A 60 -4.79 -5.63 -13.04
C VAL A 60 -4.22 -4.33 -12.52
N SER A 61 -4.93 -3.68 -11.59
CA SER A 61 -4.43 -2.50 -10.88
C SER A 61 -3.23 -2.88 -9.99
N ILE A 62 -2.13 -2.19 -10.17
CA ILE A 62 -0.85 -2.40 -9.48
C ILE A 62 -0.60 -1.29 -8.46
N SER A 63 -1.14 -0.11 -8.74
CA SER A 63 -0.89 1.13 -8.01
C SER A 63 -2.20 1.84 -7.76
N SER A 64 -2.37 2.44 -6.57
CA SER A 64 -3.58 3.23 -6.31
C SER A 64 -3.62 4.46 -7.20
N ALA A 65 -4.79 4.72 -7.77
CA ALA A 65 -5.07 5.89 -8.59
C ALA A 65 -6.12 6.78 -7.93
N ALA A 66 -5.98 8.08 -8.06
CA ALA A 66 -6.92 9.05 -7.50
C ALA A 66 -7.61 9.84 -8.61
N ASN A 67 -8.88 10.10 -8.40
CA ASN A 67 -9.72 10.96 -9.24
C ASN A 67 -10.81 11.61 -8.36
N PHE A 68 -11.64 12.45 -8.93
CA PHE A 68 -12.79 13.02 -8.23
C PHE A 68 -13.97 13.22 -9.15
N VAL A 69 -15.15 13.19 -8.58
CA VAL A 69 -16.41 13.56 -9.25
C VAL A 69 -17.10 14.69 -8.47
N GLU A 70 -17.91 15.43 -9.18
CA GLU A 70 -18.80 16.43 -8.61
C GLU A 70 -20.23 15.89 -8.65
N TRP A 71 -20.87 15.76 -7.49
CA TRP A 71 -22.21 15.21 -7.36
C TRP A 71 -23.00 15.95 -6.29
N ASP A 72 -24.21 16.40 -6.61
CA ASP A 72 -25.10 17.12 -5.71
C ASP A 72 -24.36 18.16 -4.81
N LYS A 73 -23.65 19.09 -5.44
CA LYS A 73 -22.86 20.15 -4.77
C LYS A 73 -21.74 19.67 -3.86
N HIS A 74 -21.37 18.38 -3.94
CA HIS A 74 -20.24 17.79 -3.22
C HIS A 74 -19.13 17.42 -4.19
N LYS A 75 -17.92 17.38 -3.68
CA LYS A 75 -16.75 16.80 -4.36
C LYS A 75 -16.44 15.46 -3.71
N ILE A 76 -16.57 14.39 -4.46
CA ILE A 76 -16.24 13.04 -4.03
C ILE A 76 -14.86 12.68 -4.59
N ASN A 77 -13.84 12.62 -3.75
CA ASN A 77 -12.53 12.10 -4.10
C ASN A 77 -12.59 10.57 -4.03
N ILE A 78 -12.15 9.93 -5.10
CA ILE A 78 -12.17 8.47 -5.27
C ILE A 78 -10.72 8.00 -5.37
N VAL A 79 -10.34 7.05 -4.51
CA VAL A 79 -9.05 6.37 -4.56
C VAL A 79 -9.32 4.92 -4.91
N ASP A 80 -9.00 4.53 -6.14
CA ASP A 80 -9.02 3.13 -6.56
C ASP A 80 -7.79 2.43 -6.01
N THR A 81 -7.94 1.20 -5.49
CA THR A 81 -6.85 0.47 -4.87
C THR A 81 -6.59 -0.86 -5.56
N PRO A 82 -5.33 -1.33 -5.56
CA PRO A 82 -5.00 -2.67 -6.03
C PRO A 82 -5.80 -3.74 -5.29
N GLY A 83 -6.13 -4.83 -5.98
CA GLY A 83 -6.82 -5.98 -5.36
C GLY A 83 -5.91 -7.13 -4.98
N ASP A 84 -4.63 -7.07 -5.30
CA ASP A 84 -3.64 -8.10 -5.04
C ASP A 84 -2.87 -7.82 -3.74
N SER A 85 -2.65 -8.86 -2.95
CA SER A 85 -1.92 -8.80 -1.67
C SER A 85 -0.47 -8.32 -1.79
N ASN A 86 0.15 -8.45 -2.96
CA ASN A 86 1.49 -7.94 -3.25
C ASN A 86 1.59 -6.41 -3.13
N PHE A 87 0.47 -5.68 -3.21
CA PHE A 87 0.41 -4.22 -3.16
C PHE A 87 -0.29 -3.70 -1.89
N THR A 88 -0.31 -4.49 -0.81
CA THR A 88 -0.98 -4.15 0.46
C THR A 88 -0.48 -2.83 1.07
N PHE A 89 0.80 -2.48 0.88
CA PHE A 89 1.33 -1.21 1.39
C PHE A 89 0.65 -0.01 0.72
N ASP A 90 0.44 -0.04 -0.59
CA ASP A 90 -0.25 1.02 -1.34
C ASP A 90 -1.73 1.13 -0.91
N ILE A 91 -2.38 -0.02 -0.63
CA ILE A 91 -3.73 -0.05 -0.02
C ILE A 91 -3.73 0.65 1.34
N LYS A 92 -2.78 0.34 2.24
CA LYS A 92 -2.67 0.98 3.55
C LYS A 92 -2.45 2.49 3.44
N CYS A 93 -1.55 2.92 2.56
CA CYS A 93 -1.33 4.34 2.30
C CYS A 93 -2.61 5.04 1.82
N SER A 94 -3.39 4.39 0.95
CA SER A 94 -4.67 4.92 0.45
C SER A 94 -5.73 5.00 1.55
N LEU A 95 -5.84 3.96 2.40
CA LEU A 95 -6.80 3.96 3.51
C LEU A 95 -6.45 4.99 4.60
N SER A 96 -5.17 5.28 4.80
CA SER A 96 -4.73 6.27 5.81
C SER A 96 -5.14 7.71 5.47
N ILE A 97 -5.48 7.98 4.20
CA ILE A 97 -5.77 9.34 3.72
C ILE A 97 -7.22 9.55 3.26
N VAL A 98 -8.10 8.60 3.48
CA VAL A 98 -9.52 8.73 3.15
C VAL A 98 -10.38 8.77 4.42
N ASP A 99 -11.63 9.16 4.27
CA ASP A 99 -12.58 9.25 5.38
C ASP A 99 -13.54 8.06 5.40
N ASN A 100 -13.70 7.38 4.27
CA ASN A 100 -14.67 6.31 4.06
C ASN A 100 -14.12 5.24 3.12
N ALA A 101 -14.75 4.06 3.10
CA ALA A 101 -14.42 2.99 2.17
C ALA A 101 -15.66 2.41 1.49
N VAL A 102 -15.51 2.03 0.22
CA VAL A 102 -16.48 1.22 -0.54
C VAL A 102 -15.87 -0.16 -0.75
N VAL A 103 -16.46 -1.18 -0.14
CA VAL A 103 -16.00 -2.57 -0.26
C VAL A 103 -16.73 -3.23 -1.41
N VAL A 104 -16.01 -3.54 -2.49
CA VAL A 104 -16.61 -4.19 -3.67
C VAL A 104 -16.52 -5.71 -3.55
N ILE A 105 -17.67 -6.37 -3.61
CA ILE A 105 -17.82 -7.83 -3.51
C ILE A 105 -18.41 -8.36 -4.81
N ASP A 106 -17.86 -9.44 -5.34
CA ASP A 106 -18.38 -10.11 -6.53
C ASP A 106 -19.67 -10.90 -6.19
N SER A 107 -20.69 -10.77 -7.03
CA SER A 107 -22.00 -11.40 -6.81
C SER A 107 -22.00 -12.93 -6.87
N VAL A 108 -20.93 -13.53 -7.41
CA VAL A 108 -20.77 -15.00 -7.52
C VAL A 108 -19.80 -15.51 -6.45
N GLY A 109 -18.64 -14.87 -6.30
CA GLY A 109 -17.58 -15.26 -5.36
C GLY A 109 -17.90 -14.93 -3.90
N GLY A 110 -18.71 -13.90 -3.67
CA GLY A 110 -19.00 -13.40 -2.33
C GLY A 110 -17.76 -12.87 -1.63
N VAL A 111 -17.70 -13.03 -0.30
CA VAL A 111 -16.53 -12.60 0.48
C VAL A 111 -15.37 -13.58 0.28
N GLU A 112 -14.26 -13.07 -0.24
CA GLU A 112 -13.04 -13.79 -0.52
C GLU A 112 -11.90 -13.39 0.44
N PHE A 113 -10.75 -14.08 0.39
CA PHE A 113 -9.65 -13.87 1.32
C PHE A 113 -9.18 -12.41 1.37
N GLN A 114 -8.91 -11.80 0.22
CA GLN A 114 -8.45 -10.40 0.21
C GLN A 114 -9.54 -9.42 0.65
N THR A 115 -10.84 -9.74 0.45
CA THR A 115 -11.95 -8.95 1.00
C THR A 115 -11.85 -8.87 2.53
N GLN A 116 -11.57 -10.00 3.21
CA GLN A 116 -11.40 -10.03 4.66
C GLN A 116 -10.18 -9.20 5.09
N LYS A 117 -9.07 -9.29 4.36
CA LYS A 117 -7.86 -8.53 4.67
C LYS A 117 -8.04 -7.01 4.55
N VAL A 118 -8.65 -6.54 3.47
CA VAL A 118 -8.91 -5.09 3.32
C VAL A 118 -9.99 -4.61 4.28
N TRP A 119 -10.89 -5.49 4.71
CA TRP A 119 -11.86 -5.21 5.76
C TRP A 119 -11.18 -4.97 7.10
N GLU A 120 -10.25 -5.86 7.50
CA GLU A 120 -9.43 -5.71 8.71
C GLU A 120 -8.62 -4.40 8.66
N LEU A 121 -8.05 -4.06 7.51
CA LEU A 121 -7.34 -2.79 7.32
C LEU A 121 -8.27 -1.57 7.48
N ALA A 122 -9.48 -1.63 6.96
CA ALA A 122 -10.46 -0.56 7.15
C ALA A 122 -10.91 -0.43 8.63
N ASP A 123 -10.93 -1.54 9.41
CA ASP A 123 -11.12 -1.51 10.86
C ASP A 123 -9.92 -0.84 11.57
N GLU A 124 -8.68 -1.13 11.16
CA GLU A 124 -7.45 -0.51 11.69
C GLU A 124 -7.52 1.04 11.62
N TYR A 125 -8.04 1.57 10.50
CA TYR A 125 -8.24 3.02 10.32
C TYR A 125 -9.61 3.53 10.78
N SER A 126 -10.44 2.69 11.39
CA SER A 126 -11.80 3.02 11.85
C SER A 126 -12.63 3.73 10.76
N LEU A 127 -12.58 3.23 9.52
CA LEU A 127 -13.27 3.86 8.39
C LEU A 127 -14.75 3.46 8.36
N PRO A 128 -15.68 4.44 8.33
CA PRO A 128 -17.04 4.23 7.85
C PRO A 128 -17.03 3.59 6.48
N ARG A 129 -17.94 2.64 6.23
CA ARG A 129 -17.92 1.91 4.97
C ARG A 129 -19.29 1.51 4.48
N MET A 130 -19.39 1.27 3.18
CA MET A 130 -20.51 0.59 2.55
C MET A 130 -20.02 -0.57 1.69
N ILE A 131 -20.90 -1.50 1.37
CA ILE A 131 -20.63 -2.62 0.51
C ILE A 131 -21.34 -2.39 -0.83
N PHE A 132 -20.63 -2.65 -1.93
CA PHE A 132 -21.18 -2.70 -3.27
C PHE A 132 -21.05 -4.11 -3.83
N ILE A 133 -22.18 -4.84 -3.94
CA ILE A 133 -22.24 -6.16 -4.57
C ILE A 133 -22.31 -5.94 -6.08
N ASN A 134 -21.19 -6.18 -6.74
CA ASN A 134 -20.99 -5.89 -8.16
C ASN A 134 -21.26 -7.11 -9.04
N ARG A 135 -21.48 -6.87 -10.33
CA ARG A 135 -21.68 -7.91 -11.35
C ARG A 135 -22.95 -8.74 -11.17
N MET A 136 -24.04 -8.12 -10.73
CA MET A 136 -25.33 -8.79 -10.62
C MET A 136 -25.88 -9.30 -11.97
N ASP A 137 -25.30 -8.86 -13.06
CA ASP A 137 -25.58 -9.28 -14.44
C ASP A 137 -24.78 -10.51 -14.89
N ARG A 138 -23.99 -11.11 -14.01
CA ARG A 138 -23.15 -12.27 -14.31
C ARG A 138 -23.91 -13.57 -14.05
N GLU A 139 -23.60 -14.61 -14.85
CA GLU A 139 -24.11 -15.96 -14.63
C GLU A 139 -23.81 -16.43 -13.17
N ARG A 140 -24.78 -17.01 -12.48
CA ARG A 140 -24.76 -17.44 -11.09
C ARG A 140 -24.65 -16.31 -10.06
N ALA A 141 -24.99 -15.08 -10.45
CA ALA A 141 -25.10 -13.99 -9.49
C ALA A 141 -26.27 -14.22 -8.52
N ASP A 142 -25.98 -14.12 -7.23
CA ASP A 142 -26.97 -14.38 -6.16
C ASP A 142 -26.78 -13.37 -5.01
N PHE A 143 -27.71 -12.43 -4.91
CA PHE A 143 -27.69 -11.37 -3.91
C PHE A 143 -27.79 -11.92 -2.48
N ASN A 144 -28.75 -12.83 -2.24
CA ASN A 144 -29.01 -13.36 -0.91
C ASN A 144 -27.87 -14.24 -0.41
N LYS A 145 -27.25 -15.04 -1.29
CA LYS A 145 -26.08 -15.84 -0.97
C LYS A 145 -24.87 -14.96 -0.61
N VAL A 146 -24.70 -13.83 -1.27
CA VAL A 146 -23.63 -12.87 -0.93
C VAL A 146 -23.90 -12.21 0.42
N LEU A 147 -25.13 -11.80 0.73
CA LEU A 147 -25.50 -11.29 2.06
C LEU A 147 -25.19 -12.30 3.18
N GLU A 148 -25.50 -13.58 2.98
CA GLU A 148 -25.16 -14.63 3.94
C GLU A 148 -23.64 -14.82 4.07
N SER A 149 -22.89 -14.73 2.95
CA SER A 149 -21.43 -14.76 2.97
C SER A 149 -20.83 -13.58 3.76
N ILE A 150 -21.40 -12.38 3.63
CA ILE A 150 -20.99 -11.18 4.37
C ILE A 150 -21.22 -11.42 5.87
N LYS A 151 -22.44 -11.82 6.26
CA LYS A 151 -22.82 -12.09 7.64
C LYS A 151 -21.91 -13.12 8.31
N THR A 152 -21.64 -14.22 7.63
CA THR A 152 -20.86 -15.35 8.19
C THR A 152 -19.37 -15.05 8.26
N LYS A 153 -18.79 -14.46 7.22
CA LYS A 153 -17.33 -14.26 7.11
C LYS A 153 -16.85 -12.95 7.71
N LEU A 154 -17.60 -11.85 7.59
CA LEU A 154 -17.20 -10.55 8.15
C LEU A 154 -17.76 -10.35 9.57
N LYS A 155 -18.76 -11.15 9.99
CA LYS A 155 -19.37 -11.12 11.33
C LYS A 155 -19.82 -9.72 11.74
N LYS A 156 -20.34 -8.95 10.80
CA LYS A 156 -20.87 -7.59 11.00
C LYS A 156 -22.32 -7.54 10.55
N LYS A 157 -23.13 -6.74 11.26
CA LYS A 157 -24.49 -6.42 10.86
C LYS A 157 -24.42 -5.49 9.65
N THR A 158 -25.08 -5.88 8.57
CA THR A 158 -25.13 -5.11 7.33
C THR A 158 -26.58 -4.90 6.93
N THR A 159 -26.87 -3.72 6.43
CA THR A 159 -28.24 -3.27 6.14
C THR A 159 -28.38 -3.07 4.63
N PRO A 160 -29.10 -3.96 3.91
CA PRO A 160 -29.45 -3.72 2.52
C PRO A 160 -30.29 -2.45 2.39
N ILE A 161 -29.86 -1.52 1.54
CA ILE A 161 -30.57 -0.27 1.22
C ILE A 161 -31.15 -0.29 -0.18
N CYS A 162 -30.87 -1.35 -0.93
CA CYS A 162 -31.53 -1.67 -2.18
C CYS A 162 -31.61 -3.18 -2.39
N MET A 163 -32.46 -3.62 -3.30
CA MET A 163 -32.54 -4.99 -3.76
C MET A 163 -32.53 -5.04 -5.31
N PRO A 164 -32.07 -6.15 -5.92
CA PRO A 164 -31.99 -6.26 -7.37
C PRO A 164 -33.37 -6.50 -8.02
N ILE A 165 -33.56 -6.00 -9.25
CA ILE A 165 -34.66 -6.34 -10.13
C ILE A 165 -34.15 -7.34 -11.17
N GLY A 166 -34.48 -8.63 -10.98
CA GLY A 166 -33.92 -9.72 -11.75
C GLY A 166 -32.49 -10.10 -11.32
N ALA A 167 -31.94 -11.11 -11.97
CA ALA A 167 -30.60 -11.60 -11.75
C ALA A 167 -29.98 -12.06 -13.07
N GLU A 168 -28.65 -12.16 -13.14
CA GLU A 168 -27.91 -12.63 -14.32
C GLU A 168 -28.22 -11.78 -15.55
N ASP A 169 -28.54 -12.43 -16.69
CA ASP A 169 -28.91 -11.77 -17.94
C ASP A 169 -30.20 -10.94 -17.84
N LYS A 170 -31.08 -11.27 -16.88
CA LYS A 170 -32.31 -10.56 -16.57
C LYS A 170 -32.15 -9.42 -15.57
N PHE A 171 -30.93 -9.18 -15.07
CA PHE A 171 -30.67 -8.05 -14.18
C PHE A 171 -30.80 -6.73 -14.93
N GLN A 172 -31.84 -5.95 -14.58
CA GLN A 172 -32.21 -4.73 -15.30
C GLN A 172 -32.33 -3.49 -14.41
N GLY A 173 -32.19 -3.64 -13.08
CA GLY A 173 -32.36 -2.50 -12.19
C GLY A 173 -32.28 -2.85 -10.73
N ILE A 174 -32.62 -1.87 -9.92
CA ILE A 174 -32.63 -1.96 -8.46
C ILE A 174 -33.91 -1.33 -7.89
N ILE A 175 -34.32 -1.79 -6.73
CA ILE A 175 -35.33 -1.15 -5.89
C ILE A 175 -34.60 -0.40 -4.77
N ASP A 176 -34.76 0.90 -4.69
CA ASP A 176 -34.32 1.73 -3.58
C ASP A 176 -35.30 1.54 -2.41
N LEU A 177 -34.83 0.94 -1.33
CA LEU A 177 -35.63 0.64 -0.16
C LEU A 177 -35.92 1.88 0.72
N ILE A 178 -35.11 2.95 0.61
CA ILE A 178 -35.37 4.21 1.33
C ILE A 178 -36.52 4.96 0.66
N ALA A 179 -36.48 5.07 -0.67
CA ALA A 179 -37.48 5.77 -1.45
C ALA A 179 -38.70 4.91 -1.80
N MET A 180 -38.63 3.58 -1.62
CA MET A 180 -39.62 2.59 -2.06
C MET A 180 -40.01 2.79 -3.54
N LYS A 181 -38.97 2.87 -4.40
CA LYS A 181 -39.11 3.06 -5.85
C LYS A 181 -38.20 2.09 -6.60
N ALA A 182 -38.72 1.60 -7.73
CA ALA A 182 -37.92 0.82 -8.67
C ALA A 182 -37.21 1.73 -9.67
N TYR A 183 -35.95 1.43 -9.97
CA TYR A 183 -35.14 2.09 -10.98
C TYR A 183 -34.67 1.05 -12.01
N THR A 184 -35.18 1.18 -13.25
CA THR A 184 -34.78 0.32 -14.36
C THR A 184 -33.85 1.07 -15.32
N PHE A 185 -32.84 0.38 -15.83
CA PHE A 185 -31.81 0.95 -16.69
C PHE A 185 -31.94 0.33 -18.08
N THR A 186 -32.31 1.15 -19.05
CA THR A 186 -32.54 0.72 -20.45
C THR A 186 -31.35 1.03 -21.36
N ASP A 187 -30.45 1.89 -20.88
CA ASP A 187 -29.20 2.20 -21.55
C ASP A 187 -28.02 2.12 -20.56
N ASN A 188 -26.81 2.01 -21.10
CA ASN A 188 -25.59 1.93 -20.25
C ASN A 188 -25.14 3.31 -19.74
N LYS A 189 -26.01 4.32 -19.69
CA LYS A 189 -25.67 5.67 -19.22
C LYS A 189 -25.78 5.82 -17.70
N GLY A 190 -26.24 4.78 -17.00
CA GLY A 190 -26.33 4.76 -15.55
C GLY A 190 -27.44 5.65 -14.95
N VAL A 191 -28.33 6.17 -15.79
CA VAL A 191 -29.49 6.94 -15.36
C VAL A 191 -30.71 6.03 -15.35
N GLY A 192 -31.16 5.64 -14.16
CA GLY A 192 -32.32 4.79 -13.98
C GLY A 192 -33.64 5.54 -14.20
N LYS A 193 -34.60 4.88 -14.86
CA LYS A 193 -35.96 5.38 -14.96
C LYS A 193 -36.76 4.92 -13.74
N ALA A 194 -37.24 5.87 -12.95
CA ALA A 194 -38.06 5.59 -11.78
C ALA A 194 -39.45 5.06 -12.18
N SER A 195 -39.93 4.07 -11.45
CA SER A 195 -41.27 3.49 -11.57
C SER A 195 -41.73 2.95 -10.22
N ASP A 196 -42.98 2.53 -10.14
CA ASP A 196 -43.47 1.78 -8.99
C ASP A 196 -42.84 0.39 -8.94
N ILE A 197 -42.75 -0.17 -7.73
CA ILE A 197 -42.18 -1.50 -7.50
C ILE A 197 -43.09 -2.55 -8.19
N PRO A 198 -42.53 -3.51 -8.95
CA PRO A 198 -43.29 -4.62 -9.51
C PRO A 198 -44.05 -5.38 -8.41
N ALA A 199 -45.30 -5.77 -8.71
CA ALA A 199 -46.18 -6.38 -7.72
C ALA A 199 -45.63 -7.70 -7.13
N ASP A 200 -44.87 -8.46 -7.93
CA ASP A 200 -44.21 -9.70 -7.53
C ASP A 200 -42.99 -9.50 -6.62
N LEU A 201 -42.45 -8.29 -6.55
CA LEU A 201 -41.30 -7.94 -5.68
C LEU A 201 -41.73 -7.09 -4.46
N MET A 202 -42.98 -6.66 -4.38
CA MET A 202 -43.46 -5.76 -3.35
C MET A 202 -43.34 -6.36 -1.94
N ASP A 203 -43.70 -7.64 -1.76
CA ASP A 203 -43.65 -8.29 -0.44
C ASP A 203 -42.20 -8.41 0.07
N GLU A 204 -41.26 -8.81 -0.81
CA GLU A 204 -39.82 -8.86 -0.46
C GLU A 204 -39.27 -7.47 -0.14
N ALA A 205 -39.64 -6.45 -0.94
CA ALA A 205 -39.23 -5.08 -0.71
C ALA A 205 -39.74 -4.55 0.63
N ASN A 206 -40.99 -4.84 1.02
CA ASN A 206 -41.53 -4.44 2.32
C ASN A 206 -40.82 -5.11 3.49
N ILE A 207 -40.48 -6.40 3.39
CA ILE A 207 -39.73 -7.12 4.42
C ILE A 207 -38.34 -6.48 4.62
N LEU A 208 -37.61 -6.26 3.53
CA LEU A 208 -36.28 -5.63 3.59
C LEU A 208 -36.35 -4.17 4.05
N HIS A 209 -37.35 -3.41 3.63
CA HIS A 209 -37.59 -2.04 4.10
C HIS A 209 -37.82 -2.01 5.60
N SER A 210 -38.72 -2.86 6.14
CA SER A 210 -38.99 -2.92 7.59
C SER A 210 -37.72 -3.26 8.37
N SER A 211 -36.94 -4.26 7.92
CA SER A 211 -35.65 -4.59 8.56
C SER A 211 -34.64 -3.44 8.50
N MET A 212 -34.59 -2.72 7.38
CA MET A 212 -33.74 -1.52 7.24
C MET A 212 -34.16 -0.41 8.20
N VAL A 213 -35.47 -0.16 8.34
CA VAL A 213 -36.00 0.86 9.28
C VAL A 213 -35.63 0.51 10.72
N GLU A 214 -35.78 -0.77 11.13
CA GLU A 214 -35.36 -1.24 12.45
C GLU A 214 -33.86 -1.03 12.68
N ASP A 215 -33.02 -1.42 11.70
CA ASP A 215 -31.57 -1.23 11.79
C ASP A 215 -31.18 0.24 11.94
N ILE A 216 -31.87 1.13 11.24
CA ILE A 216 -31.62 2.58 11.31
C ILE A 216 -32.10 3.15 12.65
N ALA A 217 -33.26 2.71 13.13
CA ALA A 217 -33.79 3.12 14.43
C ALA A 217 -32.86 2.72 15.59
N GLU A 218 -32.27 1.51 15.55
CA GLU A 218 -31.32 1.05 16.56
C GLU A 218 -30.05 1.93 16.68
N ALA A 219 -29.70 2.72 15.67
CA ALA A 219 -28.53 3.56 15.70
C ALA A 219 -28.74 4.89 16.45
N ASP A 220 -29.97 5.23 16.84
CA ASP A 220 -30.33 6.48 17.48
C ASP A 220 -31.50 6.30 18.46
N ASP A 221 -31.29 6.59 19.74
CA ASP A 221 -32.29 6.42 20.80
C ASP A 221 -33.59 7.23 20.54
N GLU A 222 -33.48 8.42 19.95
CA GLU A 222 -34.66 9.24 19.61
C GLU A 222 -35.47 8.63 18.48
N LEU A 223 -34.78 8.11 17.45
CA LEU A 223 -35.42 7.40 16.33
C LEU A 223 -36.05 6.10 16.80
N MET A 224 -35.38 5.37 17.71
CA MET A 224 -35.91 4.13 18.27
C MET A 224 -37.20 4.39 19.06
N ASN A 225 -37.22 5.38 19.93
CA ASN A 225 -38.43 5.74 20.68
C ASN A 225 -39.59 6.10 19.74
N LYS A 226 -39.33 6.91 18.73
CA LYS A 226 -40.33 7.29 17.74
C LYS A 226 -40.84 6.07 16.94
N TYR A 227 -39.94 5.20 16.51
CA TYR A 227 -40.33 3.99 15.79
C TYR A 227 -41.21 3.07 16.66
N LEU A 228 -40.90 2.94 17.94
CA LEU A 228 -41.72 2.15 18.88
C LEU A 228 -43.11 2.77 19.12
N GLU A 229 -43.25 4.10 19.05
CA GLU A 229 -44.51 4.79 19.23
C GLU A 229 -45.39 4.81 17.96
N SER A 230 -44.79 5.08 16.80
CA SER A 230 -45.52 5.31 15.54
C SER A 230 -45.49 4.13 14.57
N GLY A 231 -44.49 3.21 14.70
CA GLY A 231 -44.24 2.10 13.78
C GLY A 231 -43.59 2.53 12.45
N GLU A 232 -43.35 3.84 12.24
CA GLU A 232 -42.83 4.38 10.99
C GLU A 232 -41.84 5.53 11.24
N LEU A 233 -40.89 5.68 10.31
CA LEU A 233 -39.98 6.83 10.24
C LEU A 233 -40.12 7.51 8.87
N SER A 234 -40.05 8.83 8.85
CA SER A 234 -40.07 9.61 7.60
C SER A 234 -38.78 9.38 6.80
N ALA A 235 -38.81 9.63 5.50
CA ALA A 235 -37.63 9.52 4.63
C ALA A 235 -36.45 10.43 5.09
N GLU A 236 -36.73 11.57 5.69
CA GLU A 236 -35.71 12.48 6.23
C GLU A 236 -35.07 11.92 7.49
N GLU A 237 -35.86 11.32 8.37
CA GLU A 237 -35.38 10.63 9.57
C GLU A 237 -34.56 9.40 9.22
N LEU A 238 -34.99 8.60 8.24
CA LEU A 238 -34.21 7.47 7.73
C LEU A 238 -32.86 7.92 7.18
N LYS A 239 -32.80 9.00 6.42
CA LYS A 239 -31.54 9.56 5.91
C LYS A 239 -30.65 10.08 7.04
N SER A 240 -31.21 10.76 8.03
CA SER A 240 -30.45 11.27 9.18
C SER A 240 -29.90 10.14 10.04
N GLY A 241 -30.74 9.14 10.36
CA GLY A 241 -30.33 7.96 11.11
C GLY A 241 -29.28 7.12 10.39
N LEU A 242 -29.46 6.91 9.07
CA LEU A 242 -28.48 6.22 8.24
C LEU A 242 -27.14 6.96 8.26
N ARG A 243 -27.13 8.29 8.10
CA ARG A 243 -25.90 9.10 8.20
C ARG A 243 -25.21 8.90 9.54
N LYS A 244 -25.95 9.01 10.65
CA LYS A 244 -25.41 8.83 11.99
C LYS A 244 -24.83 7.44 12.16
N GLY A 245 -25.59 6.40 11.80
CA GLY A 245 -25.15 5.00 11.91
C GLY A 245 -23.94 4.68 11.04
N VAL A 246 -23.87 5.16 9.81
CA VAL A 246 -22.73 4.96 8.91
C VAL A 246 -21.49 5.69 9.44
N THR A 247 -21.63 6.95 9.84
CA THR A 247 -20.49 7.74 10.37
C THR A 247 -19.92 7.14 11.65
N MET A 248 -20.77 6.58 12.51
CA MET A 248 -20.36 5.89 13.73
C MET A 248 -19.86 4.45 13.48
N GLY A 249 -20.07 3.90 12.28
CA GLY A 249 -19.72 2.52 11.91
C GLY A 249 -20.65 1.45 12.50
N SER A 250 -21.82 1.81 13.05
CA SER A 250 -22.84 0.88 13.55
C SER A 250 -23.71 0.32 12.44
N ILE A 251 -23.90 1.05 11.33
CA ILE A 251 -24.61 0.62 10.14
C ILE A 251 -23.64 0.52 8.97
N ILE A 252 -23.74 -0.58 8.23
CA ILE A 252 -22.97 -0.83 7.01
C ILE A 252 -23.96 -1.04 5.86
N PRO A 253 -24.23 0.02 5.05
CA PRO A 253 -25.15 -0.09 3.93
C PRO A 253 -24.66 -1.08 2.87
N VAL A 254 -25.57 -1.85 2.30
CA VAL A 254 -25.30 -2.74 1.18
C VAL A 254 -26.09 -2.29 -0.04
N ILE A 255 -25.37 -2.04 -1.13
CA ILE A 255 -25.91 -1.70 -2.45
C ILE A 255 -25.53 -2.83 -3.41
N CYS A 256 -26.38 -3.13 -4.39
CA CYS A 256 -26.07 -4.04 -5.47
C CYS A 256 -26.12 -3.33 -6.84
N GLY A 257 -25.40 -3.89 -7.80
CA GLY A 257 -25.38 -3.28 -9.14
C GLY A 257 -24.49 -4.02 -10.15
N SER A 258 -24.29 -3.36 -11.27
CA SER A 258 -23.33 -3.74 -12.30
C SER A 258 -22.56 -2.51 -12.77
N ALA A 259 -21.29 -2.45 -12.42
CA ALA A 259 -20.42 -1.34 -12.79
C ALA A 259 -20.33 -1.15 -14.32
N LEU A 260 -20.28 -2.24 -15.09
CA LEU A 260 -20.21 -2.17 -16.56
C LEU A 260 -21.50 -1.68 -17.22
N LYS A 261 -22.64 -1.84 -16.54
CA LYS A 261 -23.93 -1.33 -17.00
C LYS A 261 -24.31 0.01 -16.36
N GLY A 262 -23.49 0.56 -15.46
CA GLY A 262 -23.77 1.78 -14.69
C GLY A 262 -24.88 1.62 -13.64
N ILE A 263 -25.38 0.39 -13.41
CA ILE A 263 -26.48 0.14 -12.47
C ILE A 263 -25.95 0.21 -11.03
N GLY A 264 -26.62 1.01 -10.20
CA GLY A 264 -26.25 1.23 -8.79
C GLY A 264 -25.25 2.36 -8.56
N ALA A 265 -24.61 2.90 -9.61
CA ALA A 265 -23.60 3.97 -9.48
C ALA A 265 -24.19 5.29 -8.97
N THR A 266 -25.37 5.70 -9.44
CA THR A 266 -26.10 6.90 -8.95
C THR A 266 -26.47 6.74 -7.49
N LEU A 267 -27.07 5.62 -7.10
CA LEU A 267 -27.45 5.35 -5.70
C LEU A 267 -26.23 5.36 -4.79
N LEU A 268 -25.09 4.80 -5.24
CA LEU A 268 -23.85 4.84 -4.47
C LEU A 268 -23.39 6.28 -4.22
N MET A 269 -23.42 7.15 -5.24
CA MET A 269 -23.06 8.56 -5.09
C MET A 269 -24.03 9.32 -4.18
N ASP A 270 -25.33 9.06 -4.28
CA ASP A 270 -26.36 9.67 -3.43
C ASP A 270 -26.15 9.29 -1.95
N ILE A 271 -25.88 8.01 -1.68
CA ILE A 271 -25.57 7.54 -0.31
C ILE A 271 -24.22 8.08 0.16
N ALA A 272 -23.21 8.15 -0.71
CA ALA A 272 -21.92 8.74 -0.35
C ALA A 272 -22.07 10.22 0.05
N VAL A 273 -22.85 11.00 -0.68
CA VAL A 273 -23.13 12.40 -0.34
C VAL A 273 -23.91 12.52 0.97
N SER A 274 -24.99 11.74 1.12
CA SER A 274 -25.91 11.87 2.27
C SER A 274 -25.34 11.25 3.56
N SER A 275 -24.58 10.15 3.48
CA SER A 275 -24.28 9.32 4.65
C SER A 275 -22.80 9.15 4.97
N PHE A 276 -21.88 9.38 4.02
CA PHE A 276 -20.45 9.29 4.30
C PHE A 276 -19.95 10.47 5.12
N ALA A 277 -18.97 10.19 5.97
CA ALA A 277 -18.29 11.20 6.76
C ALA A 277 -17.52 12.19 5.87
N SER A 278 -17.66 13.47 6.17
CA SER A 278 -16.77 14.52 5.66
C SER A 278 -15.47 14.58 6.49
N PRO A 279 -14.43 15.30 6.04
CA PRO A 279 -13.27 15.60 6.89
C PRO A 279 -13.64 16.21 8.24
N VAL A 280 -14.69 17.04 8.29
CA VAL A 280 -15.19 17.65 9.53
C VAL A 280 -15.83 16.62 10.46
N ASP A 281 -16.61 15.69 9.94
CA ASP A 281 -17.23 14.62 10.71
C ASP A 281 -16.20 13.65 11.31
N ARG A 282 -15.04 13.48 10.65
CA ARG A 282 -13.91 12.69 11.18
C ARG A 282 -13.20 13.35 12.36
N GLY A 283 -13.36 14.65 12.50
CA GLY A 283 -12.76 15.41 13.59
C GLY A 283 -11.26 15.68 13.42
N PRO A 284 -10.58 16.09 14.51
CA PRO A 284 -9.18 16.49 14.48
C PRO A 284 -8.23 15.31 14.22
N VAL A 285 -7.19 15.57 13.44
CA VAL A 285 -6.11 14.60 13.20
C VAL A 285 -5.00 14.82 14.22
N LYS A 286 -4.58 13.73 14.88
CA LYS A 286 -3.54 13.74 15.89
C LYS A 286 -2.16 13.51 15.28
N GLY A 287 -1.18 14.26 15.74
CA GLY A 287 0.22 14.10 15.43
C GLY A 287 1.10 14.36 16.63
N LYS A 288 2.40 14.27 16.47
CA LYS A 288 3.40 14.56 17.50
C LYS A 288 4.01 15.94 17.27
N LYS A 289 4.26 16.68 18.34
CA LYS A 289 5.03 17.91 18.25
C LYS A 289 6.51 17.55 18.09
N PRO A 290 7.22 18.02 17.05
CA PRO A 290 8.62 17.68 16.82
C PRO A 290 9.51 17.94 18.05
N GLY A 291 10.35 16.95 18.41
CA GLY A 291 11.28 17.03 19.53
C GLY A 291 10.66 16.87 20.92
N THR A 292 9.39 16.52 21.02
CA THR A 292 8.70 16.25 22.29
C THR A 292 7.77 15.03 22.15
N ASP A 293 7.31 14.48 23.28
CA ASP A 293 6.27 13.43 23.29
C ASP A 293 4.83 14.02 23.30
N GLY A 294 4.71 15.35 23.16
CA GLY A 294 3.43 16.03 23.17
C GLY A 294 2.59 15.71 21.95
N VAL A 295 1.29 15.48 22.17
CA VAL A 295 0.29 15.31 21.08
C VAL A 295 -0.14 16.68 20.59
N GLU A 296 -0.20 16.84 19.28
CA GLU A 296 -0.68 18.02 18.60
C GLU A 296 -1.90 17.65 17.74
N GLU A 297 -3.00 18.39 17.87
CA GLU A 297 -4.22 18.14 17.10
C GLU A 297 -4.39 19.19 15.99
N ARG A 298 -4.83 18.74 14.81
CA ARG A 298 -5.14 19.59 13.67
C ARG A 298 -6.61 19.49 13.33
N GLN A 299 -7.33 20.60 13.54
CA GLN A 299 -8.74 20.70 13.15
C GLN A 299 -8.87 20.81 11.63
N PRO A 300 -9.86 20.16 11.01
CA PRO A 300 -10.12 20.26 9.57
C PRO A 300 -10.80 21.59 9.22
N SER A 301 -10.14 22.69 9.56
CA SER A 301 -10.57 24.06 9.34
C SER A 301 -9.62 24.81 8.43
N GLU A 302 -10.16 25.66 7.56
CA GLU A 302 -9.37 26.50 6.65
C GLU A 302 -8.55 27.56 7.40
N ASP A 303 -8.95 27.96 8.61
CA ASP A 303 -8.28 28.96 9.44
C ASP A 303 -7.18 28.36 10.33
N ALA A 304 -7.11 27.04 10.42
CA ALA A 304 -6.07 26.36 11.18
C ALA A 304 -4.69 26.45 10.46
N PRO A 305 -3.57 26.25 11.17
CA PRO A 305 -2.26 26.15 10.51
C PRO A 305 -2.26 25.02 9.49
N PHE A 306 -1.67 25.28 8.31
CA PHE A 306 -1.57 24.27 7.25
C PHE A 306 -0.85 23.01 7.74
N SER A 307 -1.43 21.85 7.42
CA SER A 307 -0.80 20.56 7.56
C SER A 307 -1.33 19.53 6.55
N ALA A 308 -0.45 18.66 6.09
CA ALA A 308 -0.75 17.61 5.11
C ALA A 308 0.16 16.40 5.32
N ILE A 309 -0.27 15.23 4.86
CA ILE A 309 0.54 14.02 4.82
C ILE A 309 0.77 13.57 3.39
N VAL A 310 2.00 13.17 3.09
CA VAL A 310 2.39 12.58 1.81
C VAL A 310 2.08 11.09 1.85
N PHE A 311 1.19 10.63 0.98
CA PHE A 311 0.80 9.22 0.94
C PHE A 311 1.40 8.44 -0.23
N LYS A 312 1.90 9.16 -1.25
CA LYS A 312 2.47 8.51 -2.44
C LYS A 312 3.47 9.42 -3.14
N THR A 313 4.54 8.81 -3.63
CA THR A 313 5.54 9.45 -4.49
C THR A 313 5.63 8.66 -5.78
N ILE A 314 5.65 9.32 -6.93
CA ILE A 314 5.75 8.71 -8.25
C ILE A 314 6.96 9.29 -8.96
N ALA A 315 7.87 8.43 -9.42
CA ALA A 315 8.99 8.84 -10.26
C ALA A 315 8.55 8.93 -11.73
N ASP A 316 8.38 10.15 -12.22
CA ASP A 316 8.05 10.41 -13.61
C ASP A 316 9.32 10.80 -14.39
N PRO A 317 9.61 10.16 -15.55
CA PRO A 317 10.81 10.45 -16.33
C PRO A 317 10.89 11.88 -16.86
N TYR A 318 9.75 12.55 -17.06
CA TYR A 318 9.64 13.89 -17.65
C TYR A 318 9.35 14.97 -16.63
N ALA A 319 8.37 14.74 -15.76
CA ALA A 319 7.99 15.69 -14.71
C ALA A 319 8.88 15.62 -13.47
N GLY A 320 9.73 14.59 -13.36
CA GLY A 320 10.53 14.30 -12.19
C GLY A 320 9.69 13.60 -11.10
N ARG A 321 9.88 13.99 -9.84
CA ARG A 321 9.11 13.41 -8.73
C ARG A 321 7.75 14.10 -8.62
N LEU A 322 6.66 13.32 -8.67
CA LEU A 322 5.32 13.74 -8.30
C LEU A 322 5.07 13.31 -6.86
N THR A 323 4.68 14.23 -6.01
CA THR A 323 4.38 13.99 -4.60
C THR A 323 2.90 14.21 -4.37
N LEU A 324 2.21 13.14 -3.95
CA LEU A 324 0.78 13.16 -3.69
C LEU A 324 0.53 13.24 -2.18
N PHE A 325 -0.37 14.13 -1.78
CA PHE A 325 -0.62 14.41 -0.38
C PHE A 325 -2.10 14.72 -0.12
N ARG A 326 -2.51 14.53 1.13
CA ARG A 326 -3.82 14.96 1.64
C ARG A 326 -3.64 16.13 2.60
N VAL A 327 -4.44 17.19 2.42
CA VAL A 327 -4.51 18.32 3.34
C VAL A 327 -5.39 17.95 4.55
N TYR A 328 -4.88 18.10 5.77
CA TYR A 328 -5.64 17.87 6.99
C TYR A 328 -6.15 19.16 7.62
N SER A 329 -5.39 20.25 7.54
CA SER A 329 -5.79 21.55 8.11
C SER A 329 -5.21 22.72 7.32
N GLY A 330 -5.83 23.88 7.43
CA GLY A 330 -5.39 25.12 6.80
C GLY A 330 -5.56 25.14 5.29
N LYS A 331 -5.10 26.21 4.66
CA LYS A 331 -5.08 26.40 3.21
C LYS A 331 -3.66 26.29 2.66
N LEU A 332 -3.54 25.77 1.46
CA LEU A 332 -2.31 25.77 0.70
C LEU A 332 -2.53 26.46 -0.63
N ASN A 333 -1.77 27.53 -0.89
CA ASN A 333 -1.78 28.21 -2.17
C ASN A 333 -0.67 27.66 -3.09
N SER A 334 -0.90 27.72 -4.40
CA SER A 334 0.13 27.48 -5.41
C SER A 334 1.32 28.41 -5.18
N ASP A 335 2.51 28.00 -5.61
CA ASP A 335 3.77 28.77 -5.52
C ASP A 335 4.19 29.20 -4.10
N SER A 336 3.80 28.43 -3.08
CA SER A 336 4.13 28.68 -1.67
C SER A 336 5.35 27.89 -1.20
N ALA A 337 5.93 28.31 -0.06
CA ALA A 337 6.96 27.54 0.65
C ALA A 337 6.29 26.69 1.73
N VAL A 338 6.66 25.42 1.83
CA VAL A 338 6.10 24.45 2.77
C VAL A 338 7.22 23.80 3.56
N TYR A 339 7.04 23.70 4.86
CA TYR A 339 7.98 23.03 5.76
C TYR A 339 7.67 21.53 5.86
N ASN A 340 8.66 20.69 5.55
CA ASN A 340 8.63 19.26 5.81
C ASN A 340 9.19 19.02 7.22
N SER A 341 8.30 18.80 8.18
CA SER A 341 8.65 18.63 9.60
C SER A 341 9.35 17.29 9.89
N THR A 342 9.13 16.27 9.05
CA THR A 342 9.79 14.97 9.18
C THR A 342 11.28 15.09 8.85
N ARG A 343 11.62 15.85 7.81
CA ARG A 343 13.01 16.05 7.32
C ARG A 343 13.65 17.34 7.80
N LYS A 344 12.88 18.23 8.42
CA LYS A 344 13.31 19.55 8.92
C LYS A 344 13.88 20.45 7.82
N ILE A 345 13.21 20.46 6.67
CA ILE A 345 13.59 21.27 5.50
C ILE A 345 12.37 22.04 4.98
N THR A 346 12.63 23.15 4.31
CA THR A 346 11.59 23.91 3.61
C THR A 346 11.75 23.71 2.11
N GLU A 347 10.68 23.29 1.43
CA GLU A 347 10.65 23.13 -0.03
C GLU A 347 9.67 24.12 -0.66
N LYS A 348 10.02 24.58 -1.85
CA LYS A 348 9.15 25.46 -2.62
C LYS A 348 8.20 24.59 -3.45
N PHE A 349 6.90 24.75 -3.18
CA PHE A 349 5.85 24.19 -4.02
C PHE A 349 5.71 25.08 -5.28
N GLY A 350 5.64 24.45 -6.43
CA GLY A 350 5.22 25.10 -7.66
C GLY A 350 3.69 24.98 -7.82
N HIS A 351 3.26 24.71 -9.05
CA HIS A 351 1.84 24.48 -9.31
C HIS A 351 1.34 23.22 -8.58
N ILE A 352 0.24 23.38 -7.85
CA ILE A 352 -0.50 22.28 -7.23
C ILE A 352 -1.63 21.86 -8.15
N PHE A 353 -1.99 20.57 -8.11
CA PHE A 353 -3.00 20.03 -9.01
C PHE A 353 -3.84 18.93 -8.33
N PHE A 354 -5.09 18.83 -8.78
CA PHE A 354 -5.93 17.66 -8.52
C PHE A 354 -5.59 16.56 -9.51
N LEU A 355 -5.73 15.31 -9.06
CA LEU A 355 -5.50 14.12 -9.87
C LEU A 355 -6.78 13.74 -10.62
N GLU A 356 -6.63 13.38 -11.88
CA GLU A 356 -7.69 12.85 -12.74
C GLU A 356 -7.14 11.59 -13.46
N GLY A 357 -6.79 10.57 -12.67
CA GLY A 357 -6.01 9.43 -13.14
C GLY A 357 -4.61 9.90 -13.60
N LYS A 358 -4.29 9.70 -14.88
CA LYS A 358 -3.03 10.19 -15.48
C LYS A 358 -2.99 11.72 -15.63
N ASN A 359 -4.15 12.36 -15.78
CA ASN A 359 -4.24 13.78 -16.04
C ASN A 359 -4.16 14.58 -14.73
N GLN A 360 -3.77 15.86 -14.88
CA GLN A 360 -3.62 16.79 -13.77
C GLN A 360 -4.46 18.04 -14.04
N LYS A 361 -5.27 18.44 -13.08
CA LYS A 361 -6.07 19.66 -13.14
C LYS A 361 -5.49 20.68 -12.18
N GLN A 362 -4.92 21.77 -12.70
CA GLN A 362 -4.32 22.80 -11.86
C GLN A 362 -5.31 23.35 -10.81
N ALA A 363 -4.80 23.52 -9.61
CA ALA A 363 -5.50 24.13 -8.49
C ALA A 363 -4.77 25.39 -8.04
N GLU A 364 -5.53 26.42 -7.62
CA GLU A 364 -4.96 27.64 -7.07
C GLU A 364 -4.81 27.52 -5.55
N VAL A 365 -5.80 26.92 -4.91
CA VAL A 365 -5.90 26.75 -3.45
C VAL A 365 -6.40 25.37 -3.14
N LEU A 366 -5.82 24.72 -2.12
CA LEU A 366 -6.30 23.50 -1.52
C LEU A 366 -6.83 23.77 -0.11
N ILE A 367 -7.85 23.02 0.29
CA ILE A 367 -8.54 23.10 1.58
C ILE A 367 -8.46 21.77 2.34
N PRO A 368 -8.79 21.75 3.66
CA PRO A 368 -8.79 20.50 4.42
C PRO A 368 -9.69 19.43 3.79
N GLY A 369 -9.13 18.25 3.60
CA GLY A 369 -9.77 17.13 2.92
C GLY A 369 -9.38 16.97 1.44
N ASP A 370 -8.76 17.96 0.82
CA ASP A 370 -8.30 17.80 -0.56
C ASP A 370 -7.16 16.78 -0.68
N ILE A 371 -7.26 15.95 -1.71
CA ILE A 371 -6.22 15.04 -2.18
C ILE A 371 -5.64 15.65 -3.45
N ALA A 372 -4.35 15.96 -3.44
CA ALA A 372 -3.71 16.74 -4.49
C ALA A 372 -2.25 16.30 -4.69
N GLY A 373 -1.61 16.89 -5.70
CA GLY A 373 -0.22 16.62 -6.01
C GLY A 373 0.58 17.90 -6.28
N VAL A 374 1.88 17.75 -6.17
CA VAL A 374 2.89 18.73 -6.57
C VAL A 374 4.06 18.03 -7.25
N ALA A 375 4.66 18.68 -8.25
CA ALA A 375 5.83 18.14 -8.94
C ALA A 375 7.13 18.75 -8.41
N LYS A 376 8.25 18.01 -8.62
CA LYS A 376 9.63 18.49 -8.47
C LYS A 376 10.08 18.79 -7.05
N LEU A 377 9.44 18.23 -6.03
CA LEU A 377 10.03 18.22 -4.68
C LEU A 377 11.28 17.35 -4.67
N LYS A 378 12.33 17.80 -3.97
CA LYS A 378 13.65 17.16 -4.01
C LYS A 378 13.80 16.09 -2.94
N GLU A 379 13.38 16.40 -1.72
CA GLU A 379 13.66 15.60 -0.54
C GLU A 379 12.42 14.89 0.03
N THR A 380 11.23 15.44 -0.23
CA THR A 380 9.98 14.92 0.31
C THR A 380 9.61 13.57 -0.29
N VAL A 381 9.29 12.58 0.55
CA VAL A 381 8.89 11.21 0.17
C VAL A 381 7.62 10.76 0.87
N THR A 382 7.12 9.59 0.51
CA THR A 382 5.95 8.94 1.11
C THR A 382 6.10 8.78 2.62
N GLY A 383 5.08 9.21 3.38
CA GLY A 383 5.04 9.23 4.83
C GLY A 383 5.54 10.52 5.48
N ASP A 384 6.10 11.47 4.72
CA ASP A 384 6.52 12.75 5.26
C ASP A 384 5.33 13.65 5.58
N THR A 385 5.46 14.46 6.62
CA THR A 385 4.47 15.47 7.02
C THR A 385 4.90 16.85 6.53
N LEU A 386 3.98 17.52 5.88
CA LEU A 386 4.11 18.89 5.37
C LEU A 386 3.27 19.82 6.25
N CYS A 387 3.82 20.93 6.69
CA CYS A 387 3.09 21.83 7.58
C CYS A 387 3.61 23.27 7.53
N ASN A 388 2.97 24.13 8.34
CA ASN A 388 3.46 25.47 8.62
C ASN A 388 4.67 25.40 9.57
N GLU A 389 5.78 26.04 9.24
CA GLU A 389 7.03 26.02 10.01
C GLU A 389 6.88 26.55 11.46
N LYS A 390 6.00 27.54 11.67
CA LYS A 390 5.76 28.12 12.99
C LYS A 390 4.93 27.20 13.91
N ASN A 391 4.16 26.31 13.32
CA ASN A 391 3.28 25.36 14.02
C ASN A 391 3.57 23.93 13.54
N PRO A 392 4.76 23.38 13.82
CA PRO A 392 5.16 22.09 13.26
C PRO A 392 4.40 20.93 13.94
N VAL A 393 4.05 19.94 13.14
CA VAL A 393 3.45 18.66 13.56
C VAL A 393 4.07 17.53 12.75
N ILE A 394 4.13 16.33 13.30
CA ILE A 394 4.51 15.10 12.58
C ILE A 394 3.37 14.10 12.74
N PHE A 395 2.74 13.72 11.64
CA PHE A 395 1.72 12.67 11.62
C PHE A 395 2.35 11.28 11.60
N GLU A 396 1.61 10.30 12.08
CA GLU A 396 2.02 8.92 12.04
C GLU A 396 2.05 8.42 10.59
N LYS A 397 3.18 7.84 10.19
CA LYS A 397 3.35 7.26 8.87
C LYS A 397 2.93 5.80 8.85
N VAL A 398 2.46 5.33 7.70
CA VAL A 398 2.18 3.91 7.49
C VAL A 398 3.46 3.10 7.63
N ALA A 399 3.43 2.06 8.47
CA ALA A 399 4.56 1.18 8.65
C ALA A 399 4.84 0.38 7.38
N VAL A 400 6.09 0.43 6.91
CA VAL A 400 6.53 -0.35 5.75
C VAL A 400 6.70 -1.82 6.18
N PRO A 401 5.99 -2.78 5.56
CA PRO A 401 6.15 -4.19 5.89
C PRO A 401 7.52 -4.70 5.43
N PRO A 402 8.09 -5.69 6.12
CA PRO A 402 9.31 -6.34 5.66
C PRO A 402 9.04 -7.12 4.35
N PRO A 403 10.03 -7.22 3.45
CA PRO A 403 9.87 -7.99 2.23
C PRO A 403 9.71 -9.48 2.52
N ILE A 404 8.94 -10.17 1.68
CA ILE A 404 8.60 -11.60 1.85
C ILE A 404 9.41 -12.48 0.89
N MET A 405 9.79 -11.95 -0.29
CA MET A 405 10.43 -12.70 -1.36
C MET A 405 11.64 -11.97 -1.91
N SER A 406 12.65 -12.72 -2.32
CA SER A 406 13.92 -12.19 -2.84
C SER A 406 14.35 -12.90 -4.12
N PHE A 407 14.91 -12.13 -5.06
CA PHE A 407 15.55 -12.65 -6.26
C PHE A 407 16.96 -12.08 -6.40
N ALA A 408 17.86 -12.88 -6.97
CA ALA A 408 19.14 -12.38 -7.45
C ALA A 408 18.94 -11.68 -8.79
N VAL A 409 19.51 -10.48 -8.91
CA VAL A 409 19.41 -9.62 -10.09
C VAL A 409 20.72 -9.65 -10.85
N GLU A 410 20.67 -10.04 -12.11
CA GLU A 410 21.82 -10.05 -12.99
C GLU A 410 21.59 -9.11 -14.19
N PRO A 411 22.56 -8.23 -14.54
CA PRO A 411 22.45 -7.39 -15.71
C PRO A 411 22.44 -8.25 -16.98
N LYS A 412 21.59 -7.91 -17.96
CA LYS A 412 21.65 -8.53 -19.29
C LYS A 412 22.85 -8.05 -20.10
N SER A 413 23.35 -6.85 -19.83
CA SER A 413 24.48 -6.23 -20.53
C SER A 413 25.61 -5.93 -19.56
N ARG A 414 26.85 -6.22 -19.97
CA ARG A 414 28.06 -5.83 -19.20
C ARG A 414 28.14 -4.30 -19.10
N GLY A 415 28.34 -3.77 -17.90
CA GLY A 415 28.44 -2.34 -17.64
C GLY A 415 27.15 -1.65 -17.18
N ASP A 416 26.05 -2.39 -17.02
CA ASP A 416 24.80 -1.84 -16.49
C ASP A 416 24.67 -1.98 -14.96
N GLU A 417 25.67 -2.54 -14.24
CA GLU A 417 25.60 -2.74 -12.77
C GLU A 417 25.33 -1.42 -12.02
N ASP A 418 26.05 -0.33 -12.38
CA ASP A 418 25.88 0.98 -11.74
C ASP A 418 24.49 1.59 -12.06
N LYS A 419 23.98 1.33 -13.25
CA LYS A 419 22.64 1.78 -13.67
C LYS A 419 21.55 1.00 -12.93
N ILE A 420 21.77 -0.29 -12.65
CA ILE A 420 20.83 -1.10 -11.84
C ILE A 420 20.67 -0.46 -10.46
N ALA A 421 21.77 -0.21 -9.74
CA ALA A 421 21.72 0.38 -8.42
C ALA A 421 21.00 1.73 -8.40
N SER A 422 21.32 2.62 -9.35
CA SER A 422 20.68 3.94 -9.44
C SER A 422 19.19 3.85 -9.81
N SER A 423 18.80 2.93 -10.68
CA SER A 423 17.41 2.71 -11.08
C SER A 423 16.58 2.13 -9.93
N ILE A 424 17.14 1.14 -9.21
CA ILE A 424 16.46 0.56 -8.04
C ILE A 424 16.31 1.61 -6.93
N HIS A 425 17.32 2.46 -6.71
CA HIS A 425 17.19 3.56 -5.73
C HIS A 425 16.00 4.47 -6.04
N ARG A 426 15.78 4.82 -7.31
CA ARG A 426 14.61 5.62 -7.72
C ARG A 426 13.29 4.85 -7.54
N LEU A 427 13.27 3.54 -7.76
CA LEU A 427 12.11 2.71 -7.50
C LEU A 427 11.81 2.59 -6.00
N THR A 428 12.83 2.51 -5.13
CA THR A 428 12.63 2.49 -3.67
C THR A 428 12.12 3.81 -3.12
N GLU A 429 12.35 4.93 -3.81
CA GLU A 429 11.71 6.21 -3.48
C GLU A 429 10.21 6.21 -3.79
N GLU A 430 9.80 5.50 -4.85
CA GLU A 430 8.39 5.32 -5.26
C GLU A 430 7.71 4.27 -4.38
N ASP A 431 8.39 3.15 -4.11
CA ASP A 431 7.88 2.03 -3.34
C ASP A 431 8.89 1.57 -2.27
N PRO A 432 8.72 1.98 -1.01
CA PRO A 432 9.65 1.65 0.07
C PRO A 432 9.60 0.17 0.49
N THR A 433 8.68 -0.65 -0.04
CA THR A 433 8.63 -2.10 0.22
C THR A 433 9.66 -2.88 -0.60
N ILE A 434 10.30 -2.21 -1.56
CA ILE A 434 11.42 -2.76 -2.32
C ILE A 434 12.70 -2.57 -1.51
N VAL A 435 13.42 -3.66 -1.30
CA VAL A 435 14.73 -3.65 -0.62
C VAL A 435 15.79 -4.17 -1.58
N PHE A 436 16.85 -3.38 -1.74
CA PHE A 436 18.00 -3.77 -2.54
C PHE A 436 19.22 -3.95 -1.65
N SER A 437 19.91 -5.06 -1.79
CA SER A 437 21.12 -5.37 -1.03
C SER A 437 22.12 -6.16 -1.86
N ARG A 438 23.38 -6.17 -1.44
CA ARG A 438 24.40 -7.06 -1.99
C ARG A 438 24.76 -8.11 -0.98
N ASN A 439 24.62 -9.38 -1.34
CA ASN A 439 25.03 -10.47 -0.48
C ASN A 439 26.57 -10.50 -0.42
N VAL A 440 27.14 -10.38 0.78
CA VAL A 440 28.59 -10.29 0.98
C VAL A 440 29.31 -11.60 0.60
N GLN A 441 28.67 -12.74 0.79
CA GLN A 441 29.24 -14.06 0.55
C GLN A 441 29.10 -14.48 -0.92
N THR A 442 27.88 -14.40 -1.47
CA THR A 442 27.62 -14.82 -2.87
C THR A 442 27.96 -13.74 -3.88
N LYS A 443 28.17 -12.48 -3.43
CA LYS A 443 28.40 -11.27 -4.26
C LYS A 443 27.22 -10.89 -5.15
N GLU A 444 26.10 -11.59 -5.02
CA GLU A 444 24.90 -11.32 -5.80
C GLU A 444 24.21 -10.04 -5.37
N MET A 445 23.63 -9.34 -6.32
CA MET A 445 22.68 -8.26 -6.07
C MET A 445 21.32 -8.89 -5.80
N ILE A 446 20.72 -8.56 -4.66
CA ILE A 446 19.44 -9.12 -4.21
C ILE A 446 18.38 -8.03 -4.23
N LEU A 447 17.29 -8.29 -4.93
CA LEU A 447 16.09 -7.48 -4.95
C LEU A 447 14.99 -8.23 -4.20
N SER A 448 14.48 -7.61 -3.13
CA SER A 448 13.45 -8.18 -2.26
C SER A 448 12.18 -7.33 -2.30
N GLY A 449 11.02 -7.95 -2.18
CA GLY A 449 9.72 -7.28 -2.21
C GLY A 449 8.60 -8.14 -1.63
N MET A 450 7.37 -7.73 -1.84
CA MET A 450 6.17 -8.34 -1.24
C MET A 450 5.73 -9.64 -1.92
N GLY A 451 6.33 -10.00 -3.05
CA GLY A 451 6.05 -11.23 -3.78
C GLY A 451 6.56 -11.18 -5.22
N GLN A 452 6.36 -12.27 -5.95
CA GLN A 452 6.89 -12.42 -7.30
C GLN A 452 6.33 -11.35 -8.26
N VAL A 453 5.01 -11.18 -8.30
CA VAL A 453 4.35 -10.19 -9.18
C VAL A 453 4.86 -8.78 -8.89
N HIS A 454 5.03 -8.43 -7.62
CA HIS A 454 5.58 -7.14 -7.21
C HIS A 454 6.99 -6.89 -7.76
N ILE A 455 7.88 -7.87 -7.66
CA ILE A 455 9.26 -7.78 -8.16
C ILE A 455 9.29 -7.72 -9.69
N GLU A 456 8.51 -8.56 -10.38
CA GLU A 456 8.40 -8.57 -11.85
C GLU A 456 7.93 -7.21 -12.39
N VAL A 457 6.90 -6.63 -11.78
CA VAL A 457 6.39 -5.30 -12.15
C VAL A 457 7.46 -4.22 -11.97
N ASN A 458 8.23 -4.27 -10.89
CA ASN A 458 9.29 -3.29 -10.67
C ASN A 458 10.45 -3.45 -11.66
N VAL A 459 10.76 -4.67 -12.08
CA VAL A 459 11.71 -4.94 -13.17
C VAL A 459 11.17 -4.44 -14.52
N GLU A 460 9.87 -4.61 -14.81
CA GLU A 460 9.23 -4.03 -16.01
C GLU A 460 9.28 -2.49 -15.98
N LYS A 461 8.96 -1.86 -14.84
CA LYS A 461 9.11 -0.40 -14.62
C LYS A 461 10.56 0.06 -14.81
N MET A 462 11.53 -0.70 -14.31
CA MET A 462 12.95 -0.38 -14.46
C MET A 462 13.38 -0.36 -15.93
N LYS A 463 12.94 -1.35 -16.70
CA LYS A 463 13.16 -1.39 -18.16
C LYS A 463 12.51 -0.20 -18.86
N ARG A 464 11.23 0.08 -18.56
CA ARG A 464 10.48 1.17 -19.22
C ARG A 464 10.97 2.55 -18.85
N LYS A 465 11.15 2.83 -17.54
CA LYS A 465 11.48 4.17 -17.04
C LYS A 465 12.98 4.51 -17.21
N PHE A 466 13.86 3.53 -17.12
CA PHE A 466 15.31 3.75 -17.03
C PHE A 466 16.13 3.02 -18.10
N GLY A 467 15.50 2.21 -18.94
CA GLY A 467 16.18 1.45 -20.01
C GLY A 467 17.11 0.35 -19.51
N VAL A 468 16.95 -0.12 -18.27
CA VAL A 468 17.79 -1.14 -17.65
C VAL A 468 17.09 -2.50 -17.66
N GLU A 469 17.72 -3.49 -18.29
CA GLU A 469 17.20 -4.86 -18.36
C GLU A 469 18.01 -5.79 -17.46
N VAL A 470 17.28 -6.61 -16.70
CA VAL A 470 17.86 -7.59 -15.78
C VAL A 470 17.22 -8.97 -15.93
N ASN A 471 17.93 -10.00 -15.52
CA ASN A 471 17.39 -11.33 -15.27
C ASN A 471 17.15 -11.52 -13.78
N LEU A 472 16.05 -12.17 -13.45
CA LEU A 472 15.72 -12.59 -12.08
C LEU A 472 16.06 -14.07 -11.93
N ASN A 473 16.93 -14.39 -10.97
CA ASN A 473 17.36 -15.75 -10.65
C ASN A 473 17.05 -16.08 -9.18
N THR A 474 16.95 -17.34 -8.85
CA THR A 474 16.88 -17.78 -7.45
C THR A 474 18.20 -17.43 -6.75
N PRO A 475 18.19 -16.73 -5.60
CA PRO A 475 19.41 -16.39 -4.87
C PRO A 475 20.17 -17.65 -4.45
N LYS A 476 21.50 -17.62 -4.55
CA LYS A 476 22.33 -18.70 -4.02
C LYS A 476 22.26 -18.74 -2.51
N VAL A 477 22.14 -19.94 -1.96
CA VAL A 477 22.20 -20.14 -0.51
C VAL A 477 23.65 -19.96 -0.05
N PRO A 478 23.93 -19.02 0.87
CA PRO A 478 25.28 -18.82 1.39
C PRO A 478 25.62 -19.93 2.39
N TYR A 479 26.15 -21.04 1.87
CA TYR A 479 26.62 -22.12 2.72
C TYR A 479 27.91 -21.73 3.46
N LEU A 480 28.07 -22.25 4.67
CA LEU A 480 29.26 -22.10 5.50
C LEU A 480 29.78 -23.48 5.89
N GLU A 481 31.10 -23.60 6.01
CA GLU A 481 31.75 -24.79 6.57
C GLU A 481 32.01 -24.58 8.07
N THR A 482 32.03 -25.65 8.84
CA THR A 482 32.43 -25.62 10.24
C THR A 482 33.13 -26.90 10.63
N ILE A 483 33.87 -26.90 11.74
CA ILE A 483 34.56 -28.07 12.27
C ILE A 483 33.78 -28.65 13.46
N LYS A 484 33.91 -29.97 13.67
CA LYS A 484 33.28 -30.70 14.78
C LYS A 484 34.25 -31.22 15.81
N GLY A 485 35.51 -31.38 15.42
CA GLY A 485 36.54 -31.98 16.26
C GLY A 485 37.68 -31.01 16.58
N LYS A 486 38.45 -31.34 17.60
CA LYS A 486 39.70 -30.63 17.95
C LYS A 486 40.87 -31.35 17.31
N THR A 487 41.89 -30.57 16.90
CA THR A 487 43.12 -31.11 16.38
C THR A 487 44.29 -30.16 16.67
N ASN A 488 45.51 -30.76 16.71
CA ASN A 488 46.75 -29.99 16.70
C ASN A 488 47.46 -30.28 15.39
N VAL A 489 47.92 -29.24 14.70
CA VAL A 489 48.56 -29.37 13.40
C VAL A 489 49.71 -28.41 13.23
N GLN A 490 50.81 -28.89 12.66
CA GLN A 490 51.96 -28.08 12.26
C GLN A 490 51.89 -27.75 10.78
N GLY A 491 51.98 -26.47 10.45
CA GLY A 491 52.12 -25.95 9.10
C GLY A 491 53.56 -25.44 8.90
N ARG A 492 54.31 -26.06 7.98
CA ARG A 492 55.66 -25.64 7.65
C ARG A 492 55.83 -25.36 6.17
N TYR A 493 56.37 -24.19 5.88
CA TYR A 493 56.67 -23.78 4.51
C TYR A 493 58.13 -23.36 4.42
N LYS A 494 58.86 -23.97 3.51
CA LYS A 494 60.28 -23.64 3.20
C LYS A 494 60.46 -23.64 1.70
N LYS A 495 60.86 -22.49 1.15
CA LYS A 495 61.15 -22.34 -0.27
C LYS A 495 62.44 -21.52 -0.45
N GLN A 496 63.36 -22.04 -1.24
CA GLN A 496 64.59 -21.34 -1.59
C GLN A 496 64.88 -21.61 -3.08
N SER A 497 64.81 -20.57 -3.90
CA SER A 497 64.99 -20.65 -5.35
C SER A 497 66.08 -19.71 -5.89
N GLY A 498 67.07 -19.36 -5.01
CA GLY A 498 68.14 -18.39 -5.25
C GLY A 498 67.90 -17.08 -4.50
N GLY A 499 68.94 -16.57 -3.85
CA GLY A 499 68.85 -15.37 -3.01
C GLY A 499 68.16 -15.60 -1.67
N ARG A 500 67.35 -14.62 -1.20
CA ARG A 500 66.60 -14.71 0.05
C ARG A 500 65.46 -15.71 -0.09
N GLY A 501 65.43 -16.70 0.83
CA GLY A 501 64.40 -17.72 0.87
C GLY A 501 63.09 -17.26 1.53
N GLN A 502 62.14 -18.18 1.65
CA GLN A 502 60.89 -18.00 2.39
C GLN A 502 60.79 -19.11 3.45
N PHE A 503 60.53 -18.75 4.70
CA PHE A 503 60.39 -19.71 5.77
C PHE A 503 59.24 -19.30 6.71
N GLY A 504 58.32 -20.24 6.97
CA GLY A 504 57.25 -20.13 7.97
C GLY A 504 57.00 -21.50 8.61
N ASP A 505 56.89 -21.53 9.91
CA ASP A 505 56.66 -22.75 10.67
C ASP A 505 55.85 -22.41 11.90
N CYS A 506 54.62 -22.92 11.99
CA CYS A 506 53.74 -22.73 13.12
C CYS A 506 52.95 -23.99 13.45
N THR A 507 52.68 -24.20 14.73
CA THR A 507 51.80 -25.24 15.26
C THR A 507 50.58 -24.57 15.89
N ILE A 508 49.44 -25.03 15.50
CA ILE A 508 48.17 -24.48 15.96
C ILE A 508 47.25 -25.57 16.52
N ASP A 509 46.55 -25.24 17.59
CA ASP A 509 45.40 -26.01 18.05
C ASP A 509 44.15 -25.42 17.40
N ILE A 510 43.31 -26.29 16.83
CA ILE A 510 42.04 -25.93 16.20
C ILE A 510 40.92 -26.55 17.02
N GLU A 511 39.96 -25.79 17.46
CA GLU A 511 38.80 -26.28 18.21
C GLU A 511 37.49 -25.63 17.77
N PRO A 512 36.35 -26.39 17.80
CA PRO A 512 35.06 -25.83 17.45
C PRO A 512 34.56 -24.87 18.51
N LEU A 513 33.83 -23.85 18.06
CA LEU A 513 33.07 -22.93 18.89
C LEU A 513 31.57 -23.18 18.75
N PRO A 514 30.72 -22.66 19.65
CA PRO A 514 29.29 -22.70 19.47
C PRO A 514 28.85 -21.99 18.19
N ARG A 515 27.72 -22.43 17.60
CA ARG A 515 27.17 -21.86 16.38
C ARG A 515 26.92 -20.36 16.50
N GLY A 516 27.46 -19.60 15.54
CA GLY A 516 27.35 -18.14 15.50
C GLY A 516 28.47 -17.39 16.25
N ALA A 517 29.42 -18.09 16.83
CA ALA A 517 30.56 -17.49 17.52
C ALA A 517 31.65 -16.94 16.57
N GLY A 518 31.62 -17.36 15.30
CA GLY A 518 32.52 -16.84 14.27
C GLY A 518 33.93 -17.37 14.39
N TYR A 519 34.93 -16.48 14.47
CA TYR A 519 36.34 -16.80 14.50
C TYR A 519 37.02 -16.18 15.71
N GLU A 520 37.89 -16.95 16.39
CA GLU A 520 38.69 -16.49 17.52
C GLU A 520 40.15 -16.93 17.36
N PHE A 521 41.09 -16.00 17.53
CA PHE A 521 42.52 -16.27 17.53
C PHE A 521 43.12 -16.04 18.90
N LEU A 522 43.83 -17.02 19.44
CA LEU A 522 44.54 -16.95 20.71
C LEU A 522 46.05 -17.15 20.48
N ASP A 523 46.84 -16.19 20.94
CA ASP A 523 48.29 -16.30 20.99
C ASP A 523 48.71 -16.95 22.32
N LYS A 524 49.20 -18.17 22.24
CA LYS A 524 49.73 -18.97 23.34
C LYS A 524 51.21 -19.24 23.24
N ILE A 525 51.95 -18.48 22.42
CA ILE A 525 53.40 -18.64 22.28
C ILE A 525 54.13 -18.30 23.58
N VAL A 526 54.97 -19.25 24.04
CA VAL A 526 55.85 -19.09 25.18
C VAL A 526 57.31 -19.14 24.71
N GLY A 527 58.20 -18.37 25.35
CA GLY A 527 59.64 -18.40 25.10
C GLY A 527 60.08 -17.74 23.77
N GLY A 528 59.20 -17.01 23.07
CA GLY A 528 59.61 -16.21 21.91
C GLY A 528 59.95 -17.00 20.64
N VAL A 529 59.53 -18.27 20.55
CA VAL A 529 59.81 -19.16 19.40
C VAL A 529 59.29 -18.63 18.07
N ILE A 530 58.23 -17.79 18.11
CA ILE A 530 57.79 -16.94 17.02
C ILE A 530 57.80 -15.48 17.51
N PRO A 531 58.62 -14.59 16.94
CA PRO A 531 58.65 -13.19 17.29
C PRO A 531 57.30 -12.52 17.16
N GLY A 532 56.93 -11.60 18.05
CA GLY A 532 55.63 -10.97 18.08
C GLY A 532 55.22 -10.31 16.77
N GLN A 533 56.18 -9.80 16.02
CA GLN A 533 55.95 -9.18 14.68
C GLN A 533 55.41 -10.13 13.62
N TYR A 534 55.61 -11.46 13.71
CA TYR A 534 55.14 -12.44 12.74
C TYR A 534 53.79 -13.08 13.10
N ARG A 535 53.32 -12.94 14.36
CA ARG A 535 52.07 -13.56 14.82
C ARG A 535 50.84 -13.04 14.10
N PRO A 536 50.73 -11.71 13.81
CA PRO A 536 49.62 -11.20 13.01
C PRO A 536 49.56 -11.75 11.58
N ALA A 537 50.74 -12.09 11.02
CA ALA A 537 50.80 -12.72 9.69
C ALA A 537 50.28 -14.16 9.70
N VAL A 538 50.47 -14.92 10.81
CA VAL A 538 49.85 -16.22 11.00
C VAL A 538 48.34 -16.12 11.06
N ASP A 539 47.81 -15.22 11.89
CA ASP A 539 46.36 -14.97 12.00
C ASP A 539 45.75 -14.58 10.65
N LYS A 540 46.36 -13.66 9.92
CA LYS A 540 45.93 -13.27 8.59
C LYS A 540 45.89 -14.42 7.62
N GLY A 541 46.91 -15.27 7.62
CA GLY A 541 46.97 -16.46 6.76
C GLY A 541 45.88 -17.48 7.06
N ILE A 542 45.52 -17.65 8.33
CA ILE A 542 44.41 -18.50 8.78
C ILE A 542 43.08 -17.94 8.28
N GLN A 543 42.83 -16.64 8.46
CA GLN A 543 41.61 -15.98 7.99
C GLN A 543 41.46 -16.07 6.46
N GLU A 544 42.55 -15.89 5.71
CA GLU A 544 42.56 -16.06 4.25
C GLU A 544 42.25 -17.49 3.81
N ALA A 545 42.76 -18.50 4.53
CA ALA A 545 42.46 -19.91 4.27
C ALA A 545 41.01 -20.24 4.64
N ALA A 546 40.52 -19.78 5.80
CA ALA A 546 39.14 -19.96 6.25
C ALA A 546 38.13 -19.35 5.28
N ALA A 547 38.42 -18.17 4.73
CA ALA A 547 37.57 -17.52 3.74
C ALA A 547 37.42 -18.29 2.43
N LYS A 548 38.43 -19.11 2.08
CA LYS A 548 38.40 -19.96 0.86
C LYS A 548 37.67 -21.28 1.06
N GLY A 549 37.43 -21.68 2.31
CA GLY A 549 36.89 -23.00 2.64
C GLY A 549 37.88 -24.14 2.47
N VAL A 550 37.50 -25.33 2.91
CA VAL A 550 38.36 -26.51 2.90
C VAL A 550 37.77 -27.67 2.09
N ILE A 551 36.44 -27.91 2.23
CA ILE A 551 35.77 -29.08 1.63
C ILE A 551 35.06 -28.72 0.33
N ALA A 552 34.22 -27.68 0.40
CA ALA A 552 33.33 -27.28 -0.70
C ALA A 552 33.57 -25.84 -1.19
N GLY A 553 34.57 -25.15 -0.62
CA GLY A 553 34.93 -23.80 -1.00
C GLY A 553 34.09 -22.73 -0.33
N TYR A 554 33.35 -23.07 0.73
CA TYR A 554 32.57 -22.10 1.53
C TYR A 554 33.37 -21.63 2.75
N PRO A 555 33.19 -20.37 3.21
CA PRO A 555 33.92 -19.87 4.38
C PRO A 555 33.73 -20.74 5.61
N VAL A 556 34.85 -21.05 6.30
CA VAL A 556 34.84 -21.79 7.57
C VAL A 556 34.56 -20.83 8.70
N VAL A 557 33.61 -21.16 9.57
CA VAL A 557 33.21 -20.35 10.74
C VAL A 557 33.08 -21.21 11.99
N ASP A 558 32.88 -20.56 13.12
CA ASP A 558 32.65 -21.16 14.44
C ASP A 558 33.80 -22.04 14.89
N PHE A 559 35.03 -21.50 14.79
CA PHE A 559 36.24 -22.17 15.24
C PHE A 559 37.22 -21.21 15.93
N ARG A 560 37.99 -21.78 16.83
CA ARG A 560 39.07 -21.09 17.55
C ARG A 560 40.40 -21.67 17.13
N ILE A 561 41.35 -20.79 16.91
CA ILE A 561 42.76 -21.15 16.69
C ILE A 561 43.58 -20.66 17.87
N SER A 562 44.38 -21.58 18.46
CA SER A 562 45.43 -21.22 19.42
C SER A 562 46.78 -21.44 18.76
N LEU A 563 47.58 -20.40 18.59
CA LEU A 563 48.96 -20.50 18.13
C LEU A 563 49.85 -20.93 19.33
N VAL A 564 50.33 -22.17 19.29
CA VAL A 564 50.99 -22.80 20.47
C VAL A 564 52.50 -22.94 20.35
N PHE A 565 53.02 -23.17 19.12
CA PHE A 565 54.45 -23.38 18.88
C PHE A 565 54.79 -22.98 17.43
N GLY A 566 56.14 -22.93 17.17
CA GLY A 566 56.65 -22.71 15.82
C GLY A 566 58.14 -22.37 15.83
N SER A 567 58.65 -22.03 14.67
CA SER A 567 60.00 -21.55 14.50
C SER A 567 60.08 -20.47 13.42
N TYR A 568 61.18 -19.72 13.43
CA TYR A 568 61.43 -18.69 12.42
C TYR A 568 62.86 -18.76 11.93
N HIS A 569 63.14 -18.25 10.77
CA HIS A 569 64.47 -18.08 10.22
C HIS A 569 64.84 -16.61 10.17
N THR A 570 66.01 -16.25 10.69
CA THR A 570 66.42 -14.84 10.90
C THR A 570 66.44 -13.99 9.61
N VAL A 571 66.62 -14.63 8.46
CA VAL A 571 66.72 -13.98 7.12
C VAL A 571 65.48 -14.23 6.27
N ASP A 572 64.94 -15.47 6.29
CA ASP A 572 63.92 -15.93 5.36
C ASP A 572 62.49 -15.82 5.89
N SER A 573 62.27 -15.49 7.20
CA SER A 573 60.94 -15.18 7.76
C SER A 573 60.62 -13.70 7.66
N SER A 574 59.40 -13.38 7.23
CA SER A 574 58.96 -11.98 7.07
C SER A 574 57.48 -11.82 7.45
#